data_db762f33fdcdee58348e8a0b7b81ae75
#
_entry.id   db762f33fdcdee58348e8a0b7b81ae75
#
_cell.length_a   1.000
_cell.length_b   1.000
_cell.length_c   1.000
_cell.angle_alpha   90.00
_cell.angle_beta   90.00
_cell.angle_gamma   90.00
#
_symmetry.space_group_name_H-M   'P 1'
#
loop_
_entity.id
_entity.type
_entity.pdbx_description
1 polymer ?
#
loop_
_entity_poly.entity_id
_entity_poly.type
_entity_poly.pdbx_seq_one_letter_code
_entity_poly.pdbx_strand_id
1 'polypeptide(L)'
;MKRILISLLVVFACTLTLQAKEYNWIKANDDRYVYVGRISFARPEAPTWDYPGAQIHCVFTGTSARMLTKANSGYFMISLDNQEPFKVESTPTDSLVLIAENLTDKSHRLTITYCMEGLLRHPVFYGLYLDPEATLGQRPKLPTRKIEFIGNSITCAYGIEGDGSEKKFSYSQQNIYYGYAARTARALNAQYQLVSRSGIGVYRNSNGNINGDRSVMPVYYPYTLFKKSGELWDFNRYQPDVVCINLGTNDTTLPKYRTDLLTKAFCQFLRDVRSHYPHAKIVLLTGTMLKAGSQRLADLKQAEDDAMADAKRRGDNEIYRFDFTPADGSLGYGTHKHPSMRQHEQMAEELTAFLQRLMNW
;
A
#
# COMPACT_ATOMS: atom_id res chain seq x y z
N MET A 1 -75.43 49.32 -4.29
CA MET A 1 -74.46 49.17 -3.22
C MET A 1 -73.83 47.79 -3.42
N LYS A 2 -72.59 47.71 -4.01
CA LYS A 2 -71.86 46.50 -4.21
C LYS A 2 -70.83 46.38 -3.07
N ARG A 3 -70.92 45.32 -2.25
CA ARG A 3 -69.94 45.01 -1.21
C ARG A 3 -68.81 44.23 -1.86
N ILE A 4 -67.60 44.77 -1.83
CA ILE A 4 -66.34 44.09 -2.24
C ILE A 4 -65.82 43.37 -1.03
N LEU A 5 -65.75 42.02 -1.09
CA LEU A 5 -65.09 41.18 -0.13
C LEU A 5 -63.60 41.11 -0.50
N ILE A 6 -62.72 41.61 0.35
CA ILE A 6 -61.29 41.47 0.22
C ILE A 6 -60.89 40.22 1.03
N SER A 7 -60.49 39.14 0.33
CA SER A 7 -59.93 37.95 0.94
C SER A 7 -58.42 38.19 1.15
N LEU A 8 -58.01 38.23 2.41
CA LEU A 8 -56.61 38.28 2.79
C LEU A 8 -55.99 36.89 2.68
N LEU A 9 -55.16 36.65 1.68
CA LEU A 9 -54.36 35.44 1.55
C LEU A 9 -53.10 35.58 2.41
N VAL A 10 -53.03 34.89 3.57
CA VAL A 10 -51.84 34.83 4.39
C VAL A 10 -50.95 33.71 3.82
N VAL A 11 -49.90 34.10 3.09
CA VAL A 11 -48.87 33.17 2.62
C VAL A 11 -47.93 32.90 3.78
N PHE A 12 -48.00 31.73 4.35
CA PHE A 12 -47.05 31.22 5.32
C PHE A 12 -45.80 30.79 4.57
N ALA A 13 -44.80 31.65 4.46
CA ALA A 13 -43.48 31.31 3.94
C ALA A 13 -42.73 30.50 5.01
N CYS A 14 -42.79 29.17 4.91
CA CYS A 14 -41.87 28.30 5.64
C CYS A 14 -40.45 28.52 5.07
N THR A 15 -39.68 29.39 5.71
CA THR A 15 -38.25 29.46 5.47
C THR A 15 -37.60 28.21 6.07
N LEU A 16 -37.40 27.17 5.25
CA LEU A 16 -36.46 26.10 5.55
C LEU A 16 -35.06 26.73 5.57
N THR A 17 -34.61 27.12 6.74
CA THR A 17 -33.17 27.41 6.96
C THR A 17 -32.44 26.09 6.81
N LEU A 18 -31.81 25.87 5.65
CA LEU A 18 -30.75 24.87 5.52
C LEU A 18 -29.64 25.33 6.47
N GLN A 19 -29.67 24.82 7.67
CA GLN A 19 -28.54 24.97 8.60
C GLN A 19 -27.41 24.12 8.01
N ALA A 20 -26.36 24.77 7.51
CA ALA A 20 -25.14 24.05 7.10
C ALA A 20 -24.68 23.23 8.29
N LYS A 21 -24.55 21.91 8.10
CA LYS A 21 -24.07 21.00 9.15
C LYS A 21 -22.65 21.45 9.49
N GLU A 22 -22.45 21.99 10.68
CA GLU A 22 -21.10 22.24 11.19
C GLU A 22 -20.39 20.90 11.39
N TYR A 23 -19.08 20.88 11.16
CA TYR A 23 -18.23 19.72 11.36
C TYR A 23 -17.05 20.08 12.22
N ASN A 24 -16.61 19.18 13.08
CA ASN A 24 -15.35 19.31 13.79
C ASN A 24 -14.21 18.77 12.93
N TRP A 25 -13.31 19.65 12.49
CA TRP A 25 -12.14 19.27 11.70
C TRP A 25 -10.98 18.88 12.59
N ILE A 26 -10.66 17.59 12.61
CA ILE A 26 -9.49 17.03 13.30
C ILE A 26 -8.34 16.99 12.29
N LYS A 27 -7.36 17.86 12.47
CA LYS A 27 -6.22 18.01 11.55
C LYS A 27 -5.33 16.76 11.54
N ALA A 28 -4.63 16.53 10.42
CA ALA A 28 -3.76 15.38 10.22
C ALA A 28 -2.57 15.30 11.19
N ASN A 29 -2.18 16.39 11.82
CA ASN A 29 -1.10 16.44 12.82
C ASN A 29 -1.59 16.17 14.27
N ASP A 30 -2.85 15.79 14.48
CA ASP A 30 -3.32 15.32 15.79
C ASP A 30 -2.55 14.04 16.16
N ASP A 31 -2.01 13.98 17.37
CA ASP A 31 -1.14 12.92 17.86
C ASP A 31 -1.87 11.59 18.11
N ARG A 32 -3.20 11.60 18.07
CA ARG A 32 -4.05 10.41 18.21
C ARG A 32 -4.16 9.61 16.90
N TYR A 33 -3.76 10.16 15.74
CA TYR A 33 -3.56 9.35 14.55
C TYR A 33 -2.31 8.47 14.69
N VAL A 34 -2.38 7.24 14.15
CA VAL A 34 -1.23 6.37 14.00
C VAL A 34 -1.02 6.12 12.51
N TYR A 35 0.15 6.49 12.02
CA TYR A 35 0.55 6.36 10.62
C TYR A 35 1.48 5.17 10.44
N VAL A 36 1.23 4.34 9.41
CA VAL A 36 2.10 3.22 9.01
C VAL A 36 2.42 3.34 7.52
N GLY A 37 3.69 3.12 7.18
CA GLY A 37 4.20 3.28 5.82
C GLY A 37 5.21 4.42 5.70
N ARG A 38 5.83 4.55 4.53
CA ARG A 38 6.75 5.65 4.23
C ARG A 38 5.97 6.91 3.92
N ILE A 39 5.80 7.74 4.94
CA ILE A 39 5.00 8.96 4.91
C ILE A 39 5.91 10.13 5.26
N SER A 40 5.91 11.16 4.41
CA SER A 40 6.59 12.42 4.65
C SER A 40 5.73 13.33 5.53
N PHE A 41 6.31 13.82 6.60
CA PHE A 41 5.77 14.83 7.50
C PHE A 41 6.53 16.16 7.38
N ALA A 42 7.15 16.44 6.22
CA ALA A 42 7.78 17.74 5.95
C ALA A 42 6.77 18.90 6.14
N ARG A 43 5.48 18.62 5.98
CA ARG A 43 4.36 19.45 6.43
C ARG A 43 3.47 18.63 7.36
N PRO A 44 3.58 18.80 8.68
CA PRO A 44 2.89 17.94 9.65
C PRO A 44 1.37 17.90 9.51
N GLU A 45 0.73 19.00 9.10
CA GLU A 45 -0.70 19.08 8.83
C GLU A 45 -1.13 18.58 7.44
N ALA A 46 -0.18 18.13 6.63
CA ALA A 46 -0.40 17.67 5.25
C ALA A 46 0.53 16.51 4.88
N PRO A 47 0.53 15.40 5.66
CA PRO A 47 1.36 14.23 5.35
C PRO A 47 1.04 13.68 3.95
N THR A 48 2.09 13.21 3.26
CA THR A 48 2.03 12.70 1.89
C THR A 48 2.85 11.44 1.72
N TRP A 49 2.54 10.62 0.73
CA TRP A 49 3.24 9.36 0.43
C TRP A 49 3.18 9.03 -1.06
N ASP A 50 4.09 8.18 -1.53
CA ASP A 50 4.12 7.70 -2.92
C ASP A 50 3.98 6.17 -3.01
N TYR A 51 4.34 5.45 -1.95
CA TYR A 51 4.23 4.00 -1.94
C TYR A 51 2.81 3.54 -1.61
N PRO A 52 2.34 2.40 -2.18
CA PRO A 52 1.03 1.86 -1.85
C PRO A 52 0.99 1.32 -0.41
N GLY A 53 -0.21 1.16 0.13
CA GLY A 53 -0.39 0.55 1.44
C GLY A 53 -0.06 1.44 2.63
N ALA A 54 0.13 2.76 2.44
CA ALA A 54 0.19 3.70 3.56
C ALA A 54 -1.14 3.66 4.33
N GLN A 55 -1.05 3.65 5.66
CA GLN A 55 -2.20 3.50 6.54
C GLN A 55 -2.32 4.65 7.54
N ILE A 56 -3.56 5.01 7.84
CA ILE A 56 -3.93 5.96 8.88
C ILE A 56 -4.93 5.25 9.79
N HIS A 57 -4.58 5.13 11.06
CA HIS A 57 -5.42 4.49 12.07
C HIS A 57 -5.85 5.51 13.11
N CYS A 58 -7.12 5.49 13.49
CA CYS A 58 -7.64 6.25 14.61
C CYS A 58 -8.85 5.57 15.25
N VAL A 59 -9.24 6.10 16.38
CA VAL A 59 -10.54 5.87 17.01
C VAL A 59 -11.25 7.21 17.02
N PHE A 60 -12.53 7.27 16.64
CA PHE A 60 -13.32 8.49 16.69
C PHE A 60 -14.69 8.24 17.34
N THR A 61 -15.35 9.29 17.83
CA THR A 61 -16.72 9.27 18.35
C THR A 61 -17.67 9.93 17.36
N GLY A 62 -18.97 9.68 17.52
CA GLY A 62 -20.02 10.32 16.73
C GLY A 62 -20.64 9.40 15.67
N THR A 63 -21.48 9.97 14.82
CA THR A 63 -22.35 9.25 13.88
C THR A 63 -21.89 9.36 12.43
N SER A 64 -20.89 10.21 12.14
CA SER A 64 -20.38 10.42 10.78
C SER A 64 -18.90 10.74 10.75
N ALA A 65 -18.25 10.39 9.65
CA ALA A 65 -16.87 10.74 9.36
C ALA A 65 -16.67 11.00 7.87
N ARG A 66 -15.90 12.03 7.53
CA ARG A 66 -15.43 12.35 6.19
C ARG A 66 -13.92 12.57 6.22
N MET A 67 -13.22 12.03 5.24
CA MET A 67 -11.78 12.25 5.05
C MET A 67 -11.55 13.48 4.18
N LEU A 68 -10.77 14.43 4.68
CA LEU A 68 -10.25 15.51 3.86
C LEU A 68 -8.89 15.11 3.29
N THR A 69 -8.79 15.08 1.97
CA THR A 69 -7.57 14.72 1.23
C THR A 69 -7.37 15.67 0.06
N LYS A 70 -6.20 15.67 -0.55
CA LYS A 70 -6.01 16.39 -1.82
C LYS A 70 -6.93 15.79 -2.89
N ALA A 71 -7.64 16.61 -3.64
CA ALA A 71 -8.44 16.15 -4.78
C ALA A 71 -7.56 15.31 -5.74
N ASN A 72 -8.13 14.28 -6.35
CA ASN A 72 -7.43 13.34 -7.23
C ASN A 72 -6.34 12.50 -6.53
N SER A 73 -6.48 12.27 -5.23
CA SER A 73 -5.58 11.35 -4.49
C SER A 73 -5.76 9.89 -4.89
N GLY A 74 -6.91 9.52 -5.48
CA GLY A 74 -7.21 8.16 -5.94
C GLY A 74 -7.98 7.35 -4.90
N TYR A 75 -7.62 6.07 -4.73
CA TYR A 75 -8.45 5.09 -4.04
C TYR A 75 -7.93 4.71 -2.67
N PHE A 76 -8.87 4.54 -1.74
CA PHE A 76 -8.60 4.13 -0.36
C PHE A 76 -9.53 2.97 0.03
N MET A 77 -9.02 1.98 0.77
CA MET A 77 -9.83 1.00 1.49
C MET A 77 -10.11 1.51 2.89
N ILE A 78 -11.36 1.46 3.27
CA ILE A 78 -11.85 1.85 4.59
C ILE A 78 -12.20 0.57 5.36
N SER A 79 -11.57 0.39 6.50
CA SER A 79 -11.96 -0.63 7.49
C SER A 79 -12.54 0.10 8.70
N LEU A 80 -13.82 -0.07 8.92
CA LEU A 80 -14.58 0.58 9.98
C LEU A 80 -15.15 -0.48 10.93
N ASP A 81 -14.70 -0.48 12.15
CA ASP A 81 -15.07 -1.49 13.16
C ASP A 81 -14.86 -2.92 12.63
N ASN A 82 -15.91 -3.75 12.70
CA ASN A 82 -15.93 -5.12 12.21
C ASN A 82 -16.75 -5.26 10.92
N GLN A 83 -16.99 -4.15 10.19
CA GLN A 83 -17.71 -4.19 8.92
C GLN A 83 -16.79 -4.70 7.80
N GLU A 84 -17.39 -5.22 6.72
CA GLU A 84 -16.64 -5.54 5.52
C GLU A 84 -15.96 -4.27 4.97
N PRO A 85 -14.65 -4.31 4.71
CA PRO A 85 -13.94 -3.16 4.18
C PRO A 85 -14.44 -2.77 2.79
N PHE A 86 -14.56 -1.48 2.57
CA PHE A 86 -15.04 -0.93 1.31
C PHE A 86 -14.09 0.10 0.72
N LYS A 87 -14.17 0.28 -0.58
CA LYS A 87 -13.30 1.18 -1.34
C LYS A 87 -13.99 2.51 -1.61
N VAL A 88 -13.25 3.59 -1.41
CA VAL A 88 -13.68 4.96 -1.72
C VAL A 88 -12.70 5.63 -2.67
N GLU A 89 -13.14 6.64 -3.40
CA GLU A 89 -12.32 7.42 -4.32
C GLU A 89 -12.32 8.90 -3.94
N SER A 90 -11.14 9.52 -3.97
CA SER A 90 -10.98 10.97 -4.05
C SER A 90 -10.87 11.33 -5.53
N THR A 91 -11.95 11.87 -6.09
CA THR A 91 -12.05 12.22 -7.50
C THR A 91 -11.28 13.51 -7.83
N PRO A 92 -11.12 13.90 -9.11
CA PRO A 92 -10.46 15.15 -9.47
C PRO A 92 -11.12 16.41 -8.91
N THR A 93 -12.41 16.34 -8.58
CA THR A 93 -13.20 17.48 -8.07
C THR A 93 -13.56 17.35 -6.60
N ASP A 94 -13.30 16.18 -5.99
CA ASP A 94 -13.73 15.89 -4.64
C ASP A 94 -12.53 15.63 -3.71
N SER A 95 -12.36 16.53 -2.76
CA SER A 95 -11.36 16.44 -1.68
C SER A 95 -11.95 15.97 -0.35
N LEU A 96 -13.28 15.97 -0.20
CA LEU A 96 -13.98 15.57 1.02
C LEU A 96 -14.72 14.24 0.78
N VAL A 97 -14.06 13.15 1.13
CA VAL A 97 -14.53 11.79 0.87
C VAL A 97 -15.39 11.29 2.03
N LEU A 98 -16.63 10.90 1.76
CA LEU A 98 -17.51 10.29 2.75
C LEU A 98 -16.94 8.92 3.16
N ILE A 99 -16.74 8.73 4.47
CA ILE A 99 -16.36 7.44 5.06
C ILE A 99 -17.61 6.75 5.62
N ALA A 100 -18.37 7.46 6.44
CA ALA A 100 -19.56 6.89 7.06
C ALA A 100 -20.54 7.99 7.46
N GLU A 101 -21.82 7.62 7.53
CA GLU A 101 -22.90 8.41 8.13
C GLU A 101 -23.95 7.47 8.72
N ASN A 102 -24.78 8.02 9.61
CA ASN A 102 -25.83 7.26 10.32
C ASN A 102 -25.26 6.09 11.16
N LEU A 103 -24.03 6.24 11.68
CA LEU A 103 -23.49 5.31 12.66
C LEU A 103 -24.22 5.45 14.01
N THR A 104 -24.12 4.43 14.83
CA THR A 104 -24.50 4.55 16.24
C THR A 104 -23.55 5.53 16.93
N ASP A 105 -24.06 6.44 17.76
CA ASP A 105 -23.23 7.39 18.50
C ASP A 105 -22.43 6.67 19.61
N LYS A 106 -21.21 6.28 19.23
CA LYS A 106 -20.24 5.58 20.08
C LYS A 106 -18.82 5.78 19.57
N SER A 107 -17.88 5.06 20.14
CA SER A 107 -16.50 5.00 19.68
C SER A 107 -16.36 4.02 18.52
N HIS A 108 -15.72 4.46 17.42
CA HIS A 108 -15.48 3.69 16.19
C HIS A 108 -14.00 3.56 15.92
N ARG A 109 -13.56 2.38 15.51
CA ARG A 109 -12.19 2.14 15.04
C ARG A 109 -12.14 2.28 13.53
N LEU A 110 -11.27 3.17 13.04
CA LEU A 110 -11.09 3.44 11.63
C LEU A 110 -9.66 3.14 11.18
N THR A 111 -9.53 2.45 10.06
CA THR A 111 -8.28 2.32 9.30
C THR A 111 -8.53 2.74 7.86
N ILE A 112 -7.75 3.71 7.39
CA ILE A 112 -7.73 4.16 6.00
C ILE A 112 -6.45 3.60 5.38
N THR A 113 -6.56 2.77 4.33
CA THR A 113 -5.43 2.18 3.63
C THR A 113 -5.39 2.69 2.19
N TYR A 114 -4.28 3.28 1.78
CA TYR A 114 -4.10 3.72 0.40
C TYR A 114 -3.94 2.55 -0.55
N CYS A 115 -4.79 2.46 -1.58
CA CYS A 115 -4.92 1.25 -2.41
C CYS A 115 -3.85 1.08 -3.48
N MET A 116 -3.22 2.17 -3.95
CA MET A 116 -2.50 2.22 -5.22
C MET A 116 -1.13 2.89 -5.08
N GLU A 117 -0.36 2.91 -6.17
CA GLU A 117 0.87 3.69 -6.27
C GLU A 117 0.56 5.19 -6.33
N GLY A 118 1.16 5.96 -5.43
CA GLY A 118 0.91 7.39 -5.27
C GLY A 118 1.72 8.29 -6.20
N LEU A 119 2.73 7.75 -6.89
CA LEU A 119 3.72 8.52 -7.65
C LEU A 119 3.16 9.58 -8.60
N LEU A 120 2.03 9.31 -9.27
CA LEU A 120 1.39 10.27 -10.18
C LEU A 120 0.27 11.09 -9.52
N ARG A 121 -0.15 10.69 -8.35
CA ARG A 121 -1.25 11.33 -7.62
C ARG A 121 -0.77 12.20 -6.47
N HIS A 122 0.35 11.81 -5.82
CA HIS A 122 0.89 12.48 -4.64
C HIS A 122 -0.22 12.76 -3.62
N PRO A 123 -0.82 11.70 -3.04
CA PRO A 123 -1.91 11.83 -2.09
C PRO A 123 -1.49 12.64 -0.86
N VAL A 124 -2.39 13.42 -0.33
CA VAL A 124 -2.19 14.22 0.89
C VAL A 124 -3.39 14.03 1.79
N PHE A 125 -3.17 13.74 3.04
CA PHE A 125 -4.23 13.70 4.06
C PHE A 125 -4.21 14.99 4.87
N TYR A 126 -5.38 15.61 5.04
CA TYR A 126 -5.52 16.84 5.82
C TYR A 126 -6.26 16.61 7.14
N GLY A 127 -6.87 15.43 7.33
CA GLY A 127 -7.57 15.06 8.54
C GLY A 127 -8.98 14.53 8.31
N LEU A 128 -9.75 14.47 9.37
CA LEU A 128 -11.16 14.04 9.37
C LEU A 128 -12.08 15.19 9.74
N TYR A 129 -13.22 15.25 9.08
CA TYR A 129 -14.39 16.01 9.51
C TYR A 129 -15.34 15.04 10.21
N LEU A 130 -15.62 15.32 11.47
CA LEU A 130 -16.53 14.57 12.35
C LEU A 130 -17.75 15.42 12.67
N ASP A 131 -18.75 14.85 13.36
CA ASP A 131 -19.87 15.61 13.90
C ASP A 131 -19.37 16.71 14.88
N PRO A 132 -20.13 17.78 15.14
CA PRO A 132 -19.65 18.95 15.88
C PRO A 132 -19.03 18.65 17.24
N GLU A 133 -19.65 17.75 18.02
CA GLU A 133 -19.20 17.36 19.36
C GLU A 133 -18.29 16.12 19.35
N ALA A 134 -18.07 15.52 18.16
CA ALA A 134 -17.27 14.33 18.01
C ALA A 134 -15.76 14.66 18.00
N THR A 135 -14.95 13.73 18.48
CA THR A 135 -13.49 13.89 18.53
C THR A 135 -12.77 12.56 18.30
N LEU A 136 -11.43 12.60 18.21
CA LEU A 136 -10.67 11.37 18.29
C LEU A 136 -10.63 10.83 19.72
N GLY A 137 -10.78 9.52 19.82
CA GLY A 137 -10.59 8.77 21.05
C GLY A 137 -9.13 8.47 21.35
N GLN A 138 -8.89 7.48 22.20
CA GLN A 138 -7.54 7.05 22.54
C GLN A 138 -6.80 6.53 21.30
N ARG A 139 -5.51 6.89 21.22
CA ARG A 139 -4.61 6.42 20.14
C ARG A 139 -4.63 4.89 20.03
N PRO A 140 -4.92 4.30 18.85
CA PRO A 140 -5.01 2.85 18.72
C PRO A 140 -3.65 2.17 18.89
N LYS A 141 -3.65 1.04 19.60
CA LYS A 141 -2.49 0.15 19.68
C LYS A 141 -2.48 -0.74 18.42
N LEU A 142 -1.35 -0.79 17.76
CA LEU A 142 -1.13 -1.67 16.60
C LEU A 142 -0.43 -2.97 17.05
N PRO A 143 -0.49 -4.03 16.22
CA PRO A 143 0.31 -5.24 16.43
C PRO A 143 1.79 -4.92 16.61
N THR A 144 2.50 -5.72 17.38
CA THR A 144 3.95 -5.55 17.61
C THR A 144 4.79 -6.12 16.48
N ARG A 145 4.34 -7.19 15.82
CA ARG A 145 5.00 -7.81 14.66
C ARG A 145 5.02 -6.83 13.49
N LYS A 146 6.15 -6.76 12.77
CA LYS A 146 6.35 -5.82 11.66
C LYS A 146 7.00 -6.47 10.46
N ILE A 147 6.44 -6.26 9.27
CA ILE A 147 6.95 -6.78 8.01
C ILE A 147 7.17 -5.62 7.05
N GLU A 148 8.36 -5.54 6.42
CA GLU A 148 8.56 -4.68 5.26
C GLU A 148 8.52 -5.54 3.99
N PHE A 149 7.73 -5.12 2.99
CA PHE A 149 7.70 -5.73 1.67
C PHE A 149 8.31 -4.77 0.65
N ILE A 150 9.38 -5.20 0.00
CA ILE A 150 10.04 -4.47 -1.07
C ILE A 150 9.72 -5.20 -2.39
N GLY A 151 9.27 -4.48 -3.43
CA GLY A 151 8.93 -5.21 -4.64
C GLY A 151 8.51 -4.37 -5.85
N ASN A 152 7.96 -5.09 -6.81
CA ASN A 152 7.51 -4.58 -8.10
C ASN A 152 5.97 -4.53 -8.20
N SER A 153 5.42 -4.63 -9.42
CA SER A 153 3.98 -4.62 -9.68
C SER A 153 3.20 -5.73 -8.95
N ILE A 154 3.82 -6.89 -8.72
CA ILE A 154 3.21 -7.98 -7.96
C ILE A 154 2.97 -7.53 -6.52
N THR A 155 3.95 -6.88 -5.90
CA THR A 155 3.82 -6.33 -4.54
C THR A 155 2.90 -5.11 -4.48
N CYS A 156 2.81 -4.31 -5.56
CA CYS A 156 1.83 -3.23 -5.70
C CYS A 156 0.40 -3.72 -5.89
N ALA A 157 0.15 -5.02 -6.08
CA ALA A 157 -1.14 -5.58 -6.49
C ALA A 157 -1.71 -4.89 -7.75
N TYR A 158 -0.84 -4.67 -8.74
CA TYR A 158 -1.20 -4.03 -10.01
C TYR A 158 -2.30 -4.82 -10.72
N GLY A 159 -3.40 -4.14 -11.03
CA GLY A 159 -4.50 -4.73 -11.79
C GLY A 159 -5.24 -5.90 -11.12
N ILE A 160 -5.10 -6.07 -9.80
CA ILE A 160 -5.67 -7.20 -9.04
C ILE A 160 -7.20 -7.32 -9.17
N GLU A 161 -7.91 -6.19 -9.33
CA GLU A 161 -9.36 -6.13 -9.50
C GLU A 161 -9.79 -6.16 -10.98
N GLY A 162 -8.84 -6.31 -11.91
CA GLY A 162 -9.12 -6.58 -13.32
C GLY A 162 -9.47 -8.04 -13.55
N ASP A 163 -10.09 -8.33 -14.70
CA ASP A 163 -10.48 -9.70 -15.11
C ASP A 163 -9.54 -10.31 -16.17
N GLY A 164 -8.47 -9.60 -16.52
CA GLY A 164 -7.48 -10.03 -17.50
C GLY A 164 -7.83 -9.70 -18.94
N SER A 165 -9.02 -9.20 -19.22
CA SER A 165 -9.47 -8.79 -20.57
C SER A 165 -9.08 -7.35 -20.93
N GLU A 166 -8.68 -6.55 -19.97
CA GLU A 166 -8.42 -5.14 -20.14
C GLU A 166 -7.17 -4.88 -20.99
N LYS A 167 -7.32 -4.02 -22.00
CA LYS A 167 -6.21 -3.57 -22.85
C LYS A 167 -5.37 -2.46 -22.20
N LYS A 168 -5.93 -1.78 -21.19
CA LYS A 168 -5.28 -0.65 -20.49
C LYS A 168 -5.49 -0.79 -18.99
N PHE A 169 -4.47 -0.50 -18.24
CA PHE A 169 -4.54 -0.39 -16.79
C PHE A 169 -5.29 0.87 -16.37
N SER A 170 -6.11 0.74 -15.34
CA SER A 170 -6.69 1.86 -14.58
C SER A 170 -6.33 1.72 -13.10
N TYR A 171 -6.07 2.82 -12.43
CA TYR A 171 -5.84 2.81 -10.98
C TYR A 171 -7.03 2.30 -10.17
N SER A 172 -8.24 2.34 -10.74
CA SER A 172 -9.41 1.69 -10.14
C SER A 172 -9.27 0.17 -9.98
N GLN A 173 -8.37 -0.44 -10.75
CA GLN A 173 -8.09 -1.89 -10.72
C GLN A 173 -6.95 -2.26 -9.76
N GLN A 174 -6.31 -1.29 -9.12
CA GLN A 174 -5.24 -1.54 -8.16
C GLN A 174 -5.79 -1.48 -6.73
N ASN A 175 -5.53 -2.51 -5.94
CA ASN A 175 -5.96 -2.56 -4.57
C ASN A 175 -5.04 -3.43 -3.71
N ILE A 176 -4.07 -2.78 -3.06
CA ILE A 176 -3.09 -3.47 -2.21
C ILE A 176 -3.72 -4.17 -1.01
N TYR A 177 -4.91 -3.74 -0.57
CA TYR A 177 -5.60 -4.38 0.54
C TYR A 177 -5.82 -5.88 0.30
N TYR A 178 -6.11 -6.26 -0.96
CA TYR A 178 -6.26 -7.64 -1.40
C TYR A 178 -4.96 -8.26 -1.92
N GLY A 179 -3.87 -7.51 -2.00
CA GLY A 179 -2.55 -8.01 -2.38
C GLY A 179 -1.96 -9.00 -1.37
N TYR A 180 -1.10 -9.90 -1.84
CA TYR A 180 -0.51 -10.95 -1.00
C TYR A 180 0.18 -10.39 0.24
N ALA A 181 0.90 -9.28 0.12
CA ALA A 181 1.65 -8.66 1.21
C ALA A 181 0.74 -8.23 2.37
N ALA A 182 -0.34 -7.47 2.05
CA ALA A 182 -1.29 -7.01 3.05
C ALA A 182 -2.13 -8.17 3.65
N ARG A 183 -2.48 -9.18 2.83
CA ARG A 183 -3.18 -10.40 3.31
C ARG A 183 -2.30 -11.19 4.28
N THR A 184 -1.03 -11.45 3.92
CA THR A 184 -0.06 -12.14 4.79
C THR A 184 0.12 -11.40 6.12
N ALA A 185 0.31 -10.08 6.08
CA ALA A 185 0.48 -9.29 7.30
C ALA A 185 -0.75 -9.36 8.22
N ARG A 186 -1.96 -9.25 7.66
CA ARG A 186 -3.20 -9.40 8.46
C ARG A 186 -3.34 -10.81 9.04
N ALA A 187 -3.06 -11.86 8.27
CA ALA A 187 -3.12 -13.25 8.75
C ALA A 187 -2.12 -13.52 9.89
N LEU A 188 -0.98 -12.83 9.90
CA LEU A 188 0.05 -12.92 10.94
C LEU A 188 -0.14 -11.94 12.10
N ASN A 189 -1.23 -11.18 12.11
CA ASN A 189 -1.45 -10.08 13.05
C ASN A 189 -0.21 -9.16 13.14
N ALA A 190 0.25 -8.67 11.98
CA ALA A 190 1.43 -7.83 11.85
C ALA A 190 1.11 -6.49 11.17
N GLN A 191 1.85 -5.44 11.55
CA GLN A 191 1.95 -4.23 10.76
C GLN A 191 2.71 -4.53 9.46
N TYR A 192 2.43 -3.78 8.40
CA TYR A 192 3.21 -3.88 7.18
C TYR A 192 3.53 -2.51 6.59
N GLN A 193 4.70 -2.43 5.96
CA GLN A 193 5.14 -1.30 5.16
C GLN A 193 5.53 -1.81 3.78
N LEU A 194 5.12 -1.08 2.74
CA LEU A 194 5.43 -1.42 1.36
C LEU A 194 6.40 -0.40 0.76
N VAL A 195 7.43 -0.90 0.09
CA VAL A 195 8.35 -0.12 -0.72
C VAL A 195 8.36 -0.75 -2.11
N SER A 196 7.36 -0.41 -2.91
CA SER A 196 7.14 -1.08 -4.18
C SER A 196 6.70 -0.13 -5.29
N ARG A 197 7.05 -0.50 -6.53
CA ARG A 197 6.65 0.21 -7.74
C ARG A 197 6.53 -0.74 -8.92
N SER A 198 5.50 -0.56 -9.73
CA SER A 198 5.29 -1.33 -10.95
C SER A 198 6.42 -1.10 -11.97
N GLY A 199 6.86 -2.17 -12.60
CA GLY A 199 7.90 -2.16 -13.61
C GLY A 199 9.35 -2.08 -13.10
N ILE A 200 9.56 -1.89 -11.77
CA ILE A 200 10.91 -1.71 -11.20
C ILE A 200 11.65 -3.03 -11.05
N GLY A 201 12.96 -3.01 -11.25
CA GLY A 201 13.87 -4.11 -10.99
C GLY A 201 14.94 -3.78 -9.95
N VAL A 202 15.84 -4.73 -9.72
CA VAL A 202 16.99 -4.56 -8.82
C VAL A 202 18.20 -4.00 -9.56
N TYR A 203 18.41 -4.37 -10.85
CA TYR A 203 19.45 -3.77 -11.69
C TYR A 203 18.89 -3.15 -12.96
N ARG A 204 17.71 -3.64 -13.43
CA ARG A 204 17.06 -3.22 -14.67
C ARG A 204 15.55 -3.25 -14.54
N ASN A 205 14.87 -2.23 -15.05
CA ASN A 205 13.41 -2.15 -15.12
C ASN A 205 12.85 -3.00 -16.27
N SER A 206 11.53 -3.20 -16.33
CA SER A 206 10.86 -4.08 -17.30
C SER A 206 11.18 -3.78 -18.76
N ASN A 207 11.44 -2.51 -19.12
CA ASN A 207 11.83 -2.06 -20.45
C ASN A 207 13.23 -1.42 -20.47
N GLY A 208 14.06 -1.77 -19.48
CA GLY A 208 15.31 -1.11 -19.21
C GLY A 208 16.49 -1.58 -20.08
N ASN A 209 17.63 -0.92 -19.93
CA ASN A 209 18.86 -1.22 -20.65
C ASN A 209 19.48 -2.52 -20.15
N ILE A 210 20.03 -3.35 -21.06
CA ILE A 210 20.69 -4.61 -20.71
C ILE A 210 21.84 -4.45 -19.72
N ASN A 211 22.52 -3.30 -19.73
CA ASN A 211 23.64 -2.99 -18.84
C ASN A 211 23.19 -2.33 -17.53
N GLY A 212 21.88 -2.25 -17.28
CA GLY A 212 21.26 -1.71 -16.08
C GLY A 212 20.68 -0.31 -16.25
N ASP A 213 19.81 0.06 -15.32
CA ASP A 213 19.18 1.37 -15.26
C ASP A 213 19.65 2.17 -14.04
N ARG A 214 19.52 3.49 -14.16
CA ARG A 214 19.84 4.44 -13.07
C ARG A 214 18.66 4.69 -12.11
N SER A 215 17.53 4.06 -12.37
CA SER A 215 16.25 4.28 -11.65
C SER A 215 15.63 2.95 -11.21
N VAL A 216 16.41 2.13 -10.51
CA VAL A 216 16.03 0.82 -9.98
C VAL A 216 15.72 0.91 -8.47
N MET A 217 15.11 -0.14 -7.90
CA MET A 217 14.68 -0.14 -6.50
C MET A 217 15.79 0.28 -5.51
N PRO A 218 17.03 -0.23 -5.57
CA PRO A 218 18.09 0.19 -4.65
C PRO A 218 18.36 1.70 -4.63
N VAL A 219 18.13 2.39 -5.76
CA VAL A 219 18.31 3.85 -5.87
C VAL A 219 17.24 4.63 -5.12
N TYR A 220 16.00 4.11 -5.09
CA TYR A 220 14.87 4.78 -4.42
C TYR A 220 14.66 4.32 -2.98
N TYR A 221 15.19 3.18 -2.60
CA TYR A 221 15.01 2.60 -1.28
C TYR A 221 15.41 3.52 -0.10
N PRO A 222 16.45 4.35 -0.21
CA PRO A 222 16.81 5.27 0.88
C PRO A 222 15.81 6.43 1.11
N TYR A 223 14.81 6.63 0.24
CA TYR A 223 13.96 7.83 0.29
C TYR A 223 12.56 7.54 0.86
N THR A 224 12.00 8.56 1.54
CA THR A 224 10.64 8.54 2.08
C THR A 224 9.60 8.48 0.97
N LEU A 225 9.80 9.26 -0.09
CA LEU A 225 8.96 9.29 -1.28
C LEU A 225 9.71 8.67 -2.45
N PHE A 226 8.98 8.25 -3.49
CA PHE A 226 9.59 7.71 -4.70
C PHE A 226 10.21 8.82 -5.56
N LYS A 227 11.14 9.56 -4.95
CA LYS A 227 11.80 10.72 -5.55
C LYS A 227 13.29 10.72 -5.22
N LYS A 228 14.13 10.50 -6.23
CA LYS A 228 15.59 10.60 -6.10
C LYS A 228 15.99 12.01 -5.64
N SER A 229 16.93 12.09 -4.69
CA SER A 229 17.36 13.34 -4.06
C SER A 229 16.27 14.07 -3.26
N GLY A 230 15.22 13.33 -2.83
CA GLY A 230 14.20 13.81 -1.90
C GLY A 230 14.58 13.62 -0.43
N GLU A 231 13.55 13.64 0.43
CA GLU A 231 13.66 13.35 1.85
C GLU A 231 14.15 11.91 2.08
N LEU A 232 15.22 11.75 2.85
CA LEU A 232 15.68 10.42 3.26
C LEU A 232 14.72 9.80 4.25
N TRP A 233 14.51 8.50 4.12
CA TRP A 233 13.75 7.74 5.08
C TRP A 233 14.55 7.53 6.36
N ASP A 234 13.98 7.90 7.49
CA ASP A 234 14.52 7.51 8.79
C ASP A 234 14.10 6.08 9.11
N PHE A 235 15.03 5.14 8.89
CA PHE A 235 14.80 3.72 9.11
C PHE A 235 14.48 3.37 10.57
N ASN A 236 14.78 4.23 11.55
CA ASN A 236 14.41 4.01 12.95
C ASN A 236 12.90 4.13 13.19
N ARG A 237 12.17 4.82 12.31
CA ARG A 237 10.71 4.95 12.40
C ARG A 237 9.98 3.62 12.22
N TYR A 238 10.59 2.67 11.51
CA TYR A 238 10.00 1.35 11.28
C TYR A 238 11.10 0.30 11.21
N GLN A 239 11.26 -0.47 12.27
CA GLN A 239 12.21 -1.59 12.35
C GLN A 239 11.42 -2.89 12.20
N PRO A 240 11.46 -3.55 11.02
CA PRO A 240 10.75 -4.80 10.78
C PRO A 240 11.43 -5.99 11.43
N ASP A 241 10.64 -7.01 11.82
CA ASP A 241 11.15 -8.32 12.22
C ASP A 241 11.59 -9.14 11.00
N VAL A 242 10.91 -8.92 9.86
CA VAL A 242 11.23 -9.58 8.59
C VAL A 242 11.07 -8.62 7.41
N VAL A 243 12.01 -8.68 6.47
CA VAL A 243 11.97 -7.97 5.18
C VAL A 243 11.78 -8.98 4.06
N CYS A 244 10.72 -8.84 3.29
CA CYS A 244 10.40 -9.68 2.14
C CYS A 244 10.69 -8.92 0.84
N ILE A 245 11.57 -9.45 -0.03
CA ILE A 245 12.02 -8.80 -1.26
C ILE A 245 11.52 -9.58 -2.48
N ASN A 246 10.59 -9.02 -3.26
CA ASN A 246 10.05 -9.59 -4.49
C ASN A 246 10.49 -8.76 -5.71
N LEU A 247 11.71 -8.98 -6.16
CA LEU A 247 12.33 -8.33 -7.31
C LEU A 247 12.88 -9.37 -8.31
N GLY A 248 13.50 -8.95 -9.40
CA GLY A 248 14.12 -9.82 -10.40
C GLY A 248 13.21 -10.21 -11.57
N THR A 249 11.89 -10.25 -11.38
CA THR A 249 10.94 -10.53 -12.47
C THR A 249 11.10 -9.56 -13.63
N ASN A 250 11.19 -8.26 -13.36
CA ASN A 250 11.36 -7.22 -14.37
C ASN A 250 12.76 -7.23 -14.99
N ASP A 251 13.75 -7.57 -14.23
CA ASP A 251 15.15 -7.67 -14.65
C ASP A 251 15.34 -8.70 -15.76
N THR A 252 14.53 -9.76 -15.77
CA THR A 252 14.56 -10.84 -16.73
C THR A 252 13.45 -10.75 -17.80
N THR A 253 12.65 -9.67 -17.86
CA THR A 253 11.49 -9.57 -18.77
C THR A 253 11.87 -9.58 -20.24
N LEU A 254 12.91 -8.85 -20.64
CA LEU A 254 13.37 -8.83 -22.02
C LEU A 254 14.26 -10.04 -22.34
N PRO A 255 14.27 -10.53 -23.60
CA PRO A 255 14.96 -11.78 -23.98
C PRO A 255 16.46 -11.80 -23.63
N LYS A 256 17.12 -10.66 -23.63
CA LYS A 256 18.54 -10.52 -23.29
C LYS A 256 18.67 -9.77 -21.95
N TYR A 257 19.27 -10.41 -20.98
CA TYR A 257 19.61 -9.84 -19.64
C TYR A 257 20.97 -10.38 -19.18
N ARG A 258 21.51 -9.75 -18.16
CA ARG A 258 22.83 -10.05 -17.59
C ARG A 258 22.66 -10.66 -16.20
N THR A 259 22.84 -11.98 -16.08
CA THR A 259 22.77 -12.71 -14.80
C THR A 259 23.83 -12.26 -13.81
N ASP A 260 25.04 -11.95 -14.30
CA ASP A 260 26.13 -11.40 -13.48
C ASP A 260 25.78 -10.05 -12.85
N LEU A 261 25.10 -9.16 -13.60
CA LEU A 261 24.62 -7.88 -13.05
C LEU A 261 23.46 -8.06 -12.09
N LEU A 262 22.56 -9.02 -12.35
CA LEU A 262 21.43 -9.36 -11.47
C LEU A 262 21.95 -9.86 -10.12
N THR A 263 22.88 -10.82 -10.12
CA THR A 263 23.51 -11.34 -8.90
C THR A 263 24.23 -10.22 -8.13
N LYS A 264 25.05 -9.42 -8.84
CA LYS A 264 25.79 -8.31 -8.22
C LYS A 264 24.83 -7.30 -7.56
N ALA A 265 23.71 -6.99 -8.22
CA ALA A 265 22.72 -6.05 -7.69
C ALA A 265 22.03 -6.60 -6.44
N PHE A 266 21.63 -7.89 -6.44
CA PHE A 266 21.09 -8.54 -5.24
C PHE A 266 22.11 -8.54 -4.10
N CYS A 267 23.37 -8.91 -4.35
CA CYS A 267 24.43 -8.89 -3.34
C CYS A 267 24.57 -7.50 -2.70
N GLN A 268 24.56 -6.43 -3.51
CA GLN A 268 24.66 -5.08 -2.99
C GLN A 268 23.40 -4.67 -2.23
N PHE A 269 22.22 -4.94 -2.79
CA PHE A 269 20.96 -4.55 -2.16
C PHE A 269 20.72 -5.25 -0.83
N LEU A 270 21.09 -6.53 -0.71
CA LEU A 270 21.05 -7.24 0.58
C LEU A 270 21.96 -6.59 1.63
N ARG A 271 23.16 -6.11 1.23
CA ARG A 271 24.04 -5.35 2.15
C ARG A 271 23.38 -4.05 2.61
N ASP A 272 22.78 -3.32 1.69
CA ASP A 272 22.11 -2.05 1.98
C ASP A 272 20.92 -2.27 2.94
N VAL A 273 20.05 -3.24 2.67
CA VAL A 273 18.93 -3.61 3.54
C VAL A 273 19.42 -4.05 4.93
N ARG A 274 20.45 -4.92 5.00
CA ARG A 274 21.01 -5.39 6.26
C ARG A 274 21.62 -4.23 7.08
N SER A 275 22.24 -3.26 6.44
CA SER A 275 22.81 -2.10 7.14
C SER A 275 21.75 -1.25 7.86
N HIS A 276 20.52 -1.23 7.34
CA HIS A 276 19.39 -0.52 7.94
C HIS A 276 18.64 -1.37 8.97
N TYR A 277 18.60 -2.69 8.78
CA TYR A 277 17.85 -3.63 9.60
C TYR A 277 18.75 -4.78 10.08
N PRO A 278 19.64 -4.51 11.05
CA PRO A 278 20.66 -5.48 11.47
C PRO A 278 20.11 -6.76 12.07
N HIS A 279 18.90 -6.71 12.61
CA HIS A 279 18.27 -7.85 13.32
C HIS A 279 17.13 -8.51 12.53
N ALA A 280 16.69 -7.94 11.41
CA ALA A 280 15.60 -8.51 10.63
C ALA A 280 16.00 -9.80 9.91
N LYS A 281 15.10 -10.76 9.81
CA LYS A 281 15.25 -11.82 8.80
C LYS A 281 14.94 -11.25 7.43
N ILE A 282 15.72 -11.62 6.41
CA ILE A 282 15.50 -11.18 5.03
C ILE A 282 15.05 -12.38 4.22
N VAL A 283 13.96 -12.26 3.48
CA VAL A 283 13.42 -13.32 2.62
C VAL A 283 13.33 -12.82 1.19
N LEU A 284 14.12 -13.44 0.30
CA LEU A 284 13.97 -13.27 -1.14
C LEU A 284 12.75 -14.05 -1.60
N LEU A 285 11.83 -13.38 -2.29
CA LEU A 285 10.60 -13.97 -2.81
C LEU A 285 10.71 -14.12 -4.32
N THR A 286 10.72 -15.35 -4.81
CA THR A 286 10.67 -15.59 -6.25
C THR A 286 9.27 -15.30 -6.76
N GLY A 287 9.15 -14.41 -7.76
CA GLY A 287 7.87 -13.94 -8.27
C GLY A 287 7.04 -15.01 -8.95
N THR A 288 5.72 -15.00 -8.76
CA THR A 288 4.78 -15.95 -9.34
C THR A 288 4.60 -15.81 -10.86
N MET A 289 4.98 -14.67 -11.47
CA MET A 289 4.79 -14.40 -12.91
C MET A 289 5.83 -15.06 -13.84
N LEU A 290 6.85 -15.72 -13.30
CA LEU A 290 7.81 -16.47 -14.09
C LEU A 290 7.31 -17.90 -14.31
N LYS A 291 7.25 -18.33 -15.60
CA LYS A 291 6.73 -19.65 -15.97
C LYS A 291 7.57 -20.78 -15.34
N ALA A 292 6.91 -21.77 -14.79
CA ALA A 292 7.55 -22.99 -14.28
C ALA A 292 8.45 -23.63 -15.35
N GLY A 293 9.65 -24.05 -14.96
CA GLY A 293 10.65 -24.69 -15.86
C GLY A 293 11.30 -23.73 -16.86
N SER A 294 11.02 -22.41 -16.80
CA SER A 294 11.67 -21.45 -17.71
C SER A 294 13.09 -21.12 -17.27
N GLN A 295 13.98 -20.85 -18.24
CA GLN A 295 15.34 -20.39 -17.97
C GLN A 295 15.36 -19.11 -17.10
N ARG A 296 14.42 -18.19 -17.34
CA ARG A 296 14.28 -16.95 -16.56
C ARG A 296 14.05 -17.21 -15.08
N LEU A 297 13.22 -18.21 -14.74
CA LEU A 297 12.99 -18.60 -13.35
C LEU A 297 14.22 -19.24 -12.74
N ALA A 298 14.91 -20.11 -13.50
CA ALA A 298 16.14 -20.76 -13.07
C ALA A 298 17.26 -19.72 -12.83
N ASP A 299 17.45 -18.78 -13.74
CA ASP A 299 18.46 -17.73 -13.62
C ASP A 299 18.20 -16.78 -12.45
N LEU A 300 16.90 -16.44 -12.19
CA LEU A 300 16.55 -15.62 -11.03
C LEU A 300 16.89 -16.37 -9.73
N LYS A 301 16.46 -17.63 -9.61
CA LYS A 301 16.76 -18.45 -8.44
C LYS A 301 18.27 -18.59 -8.20
N GLN A 302 19.04 -18.82 -9.26
CA GLN A 302 20.50 -18.88 -9.16
C GLN A 302 21.11 -17.56 -8.66
N ALA A 303 20.62 -16.42 -9.16
CA ALA A 303 21.12 -15.12 -8.74
C ALA A 303 20.80 -14.84 -7.25
N GLU A 304 19.62 -15.25 -6.80
CA GLU A 304 19.22 -15.17 -5.39
C GLU A 304 20.06 -16.11 -4.50
N ASP A 305 20.31 -17.36 -4.93
CA ASP A 305 21.15 -18.32 -4.21
C ASP A 305 22.60 -17.83 -4.11
N ASP A 306 23.16 -17.28 -5.19
CA ASP A 306 24.51 -16.72 -5.20
C ASP A 306 24.63 -15.52 -4.26
N ALA A 307 23.59 -14.67 -4.20
CA ALA A 307 23.54 -13.54 -3.30
C ALA A 307 23.43 -13.97 -1.82
N MET A 308 22.66 -15.01 -1.53
CA MET A 308 22.58 -15.60 -0.20
C MET A 308 23.92 -16.23 0.20
N ALA A 309 24.59 -16.94 -0.72
CA ALA A 309 25.92 -17.51 -0.49
C ALA A 309 26.96 -16.42 -0.22
N ASP A 310 26.92 -15.29 -0.95
CA ASP A 310 27.77 -14.12 -0.70
C ASP A 310 27.52 -13.54 0.70
N ALA A 311 26.27 -13.37 1.10
CA ALA A 311 25.91 -12.89 2.44
C ALA A 311 26.41 -13.85 3.54
N LYS A 312 26.24 -15.16 3.36
CA LYS A 312 26.70 -16.17 4.30
C LYS A 312 28.23 -16.14 4.48
N ARG A 313 28.99 -15.96 3.39
CA ARG A 313 30.46 -15.81 3.46
C ARG A 313 30.89 -14.59 4.30
N ARG A 314 30.02 -13.56 4.39
CA ARG A 314 30.23 -12.37 5.24
C ARG A 314 29.69 -12.55 6.68
N GLY A 315 29.19 -13.72 7.04
CA GLY A 315 28.66 -14.02 8.37
C GLY A 315 27.16 -13.74 8.54
N ASP A 316 26.42 -13.33 7.49
CA ASP A 316 24.98 -13.12 7.55
C ASP A 316 24.25 -14.44 7.22
N ASN A 317 23.73 -15.11 8.24
CA ASN A 317 23.00 -16.36 8.12
C ASN A 317 21.46 -16.17 8.17
N GLU A 318 20.97 -14.94 8.28
CA GLU A 318 19.55 -14.61 8.43
C GLU A 318 18.90 -14.17 7.10
N ILE A 319 19.38 -14.72 5.97
CA ILE A 319 18.81 -14.50 4.64
C ILE A 319 18.29 -15.83 4.10
N TYR A 320 17.06 -15.82 3.63
CA TYR A 320 16.29 -16.98 3.19
C TYR A 320 15.73 -16.75 1.80
N ARG A 321 15.32 -17.79 1.08
CA ARG A 321 14.51 -17.72 -0.12
C ARG A 321 13.20 -18.45 0.07
N PHE A 322 12.13 -17.89 -0.49
CA PHE A 322 10.83 -18.52 -0.59
C PHE A 322 10.34 -18.42 -2.04
N ASP A 323 9.99 -19.55 -2.62
CA ASP A 323 9.50 -19.63 -4.00
C ASP A 323 7.98 -19.75 -3.99
N PHE A 324 7.28 -18.75 -4.54
CA PHE A 324 5.85 -18.89 -4.81
C PHE A 324 5.58 -19.90 -5.90
N THR A 325 4.44 -20.58 -5.82
CA THR A 325 3.92 -21.39 -6.92
C THR A 325 3.76 -20.51 -8.17
N PRO A 326 4.42 -20.85 -9.31
CA PRO A 326 4.25 -20.11 -10.55
C PRO A 326 2.81 -20.13 -11.03
N ALA A 327 2.27 -18.96 -11.44
CA ALA A 327 0.93 -18.86 -11.98
C ALA A 327 0.83 -19.57 -13.33
N ASP A 328 -0.13 -20.49 -13.45
CA ASP A 328 -0.44 -21.24 -14.68
C ASP A 328 -1.71 -20.73 -15.39
N GLY A 329 -2.39 -19.76 -14.80
CA GLY A 329 -3.64 -19.19 -15.30
C GLY A 329 -4.91 -19.86 -14.77
N SER A 330 -4.82 -20.96 -14.03
CA SER A 330 -5.97 -21.68 -13.47
C SER A 330 -6.79 -20.83 -12.48
N LEU A 331 -6.13 -19.88 -11.81
CA LEU A 331 -6.76 -18.92 -10.90
C LEU A 331 -7.18 -17.60 -11.58
N GLY A 332 -7.09 -17.55 -12.93
CA GLY A 332 -7.32 -16.34 -13.71
C GLY A 332 -6.18 -15.34 -13.64
N TYR A 333 -6.37 -14.21 -14.31
CA TYR A 333 -5.42 -13.10 -14.34
C TYR A 333 -6.12 -11.79 -13.98
N GLY A 334 -5.39 -10.88 -13.38
CA GLY A 334 -5.73 -9.47 -13.35
C GLY A 334 -5.24 -8.76 -14.63
N THR A 335 -5.31 -7.44 -14.66
CA THR A 335 -4.91 -6.61 -15.80
C THR A 335 -3.50 -6.93 -16.28
N HIS A 336 -3.31 -7.03 -17.59
CA HIS A 336 -2.03 -7.33 -18.23
C HIS A 336 -1.36 -8.63 -17.75
N LYS A 337 -2.17 -9.65 -17.47
CA LYS A 337 -1.73 -10.97 -16.98
C LYS A 337 -0.98 -10.92 -15.64
N HIS A 338 -1.21 -9.89 -14.83
CA HIS A 338 -0.75 -9.88 -13.45
C HIS A 338 -1.55 -10.88 -12.60
N PRO A 339 -1.08 -11.25 -11.41
CA PRO A 339 -1.82 -12.14 -10.54
C PRO A 339 -3.22 -11.62 -10.23
N SER A 340 -4.22 -12.47 -10.37
CA SER A 340 -5.61 -12.18 -9.99
C SER A 340 -5.75 -12.08 -8.47
N MET A 341 -6.92 -11.67 -8.00
CA MET A 341 -7.25 -11.67 -6.57
C MET A 341 -7.08 -13.06 -5.94
N ARG A 342 -7.50 -14.13 -6.64
CA ARG A 342 -7.35 -15.53 -6.19
C ARG A 342 -5.89 -15.96 -6.16
N GLN A 343 -5.08 -15.54 -7.14
CA GLN A 343 -3.66 -15.82 -7.15
C GLN A 343 -2.93 -15.11 -5.99
N HIS A 344 -3.30 -13.87 -5.69
CA HIS A 344 -2.78 -13.15 -4.52
C HIS A 344 -3.19 -13.79 -3.19
N GLU A 345 -4.38 -14.37 -3.13
CA GLU A 345 -4.85 -15.13 -1.97
C GLU A 345 -3.98 -16.38 -1.74
N GLN A 346 -3.77 -17.21 -2.78
CA GLN A 346 -2.86 -18.35 -2.71
C GLN A 346 -1.44 -17.94 -2.29
N MET A 347 -0.89 -16.89 -2.90
CA MET A 347 0.44 -16.36 -2.50
C MET A 347 0.46 -15.96 -1.01
N ALA A 348 -0.60 -15.36 -0.51
CA ALA A 348 -0.68 -14.98 0.89
C ALA A 348 -0.73 -16.20 1.82
N GLU A 349 -1.47 -17.23 1.47
CA GLU A 349 -1.54 -18.49 2.23
C GLU A 349 -0.16 -19.17 2.27
N GLU A 350 0.50 -19.31 1.12
CA GLU A 350 1.83 -19.90 0.99
C GLU A 350 2.87 -19.14 1.85
N LEU A 351 2.91 -17.81 1.73
CA LEU A 351 3.88 -16.98 2.45
C LEU A 351 3.56 -16.92 3.95
N THR A 352 2.28 -16.89 4.34
CA THR A 352 1.87 -16.92 5.74
C THR A 352 2.39 -18.21 6.42
N ALA A 353 2.15 -19.37 5.81
CA ALA A 353 2.62 -20.65 6.35
C ALA A 353 4.16 -20.72 6.45
N PHE A 354 4.88 -20.14 5.49
CA PHE A 354 6.34 -20.05 5.55
C PHE A 354 6.81 -19.13 6.69
N LEU A 355 6.27 -17.90 6.77
CA LEU A 355 6.69 -16.94 7.78
C LEU A 355 6.30 -17.37 9.20
N GLN A 356 5.18 -18.06 9.40
CA GLN A 356 4.83 -18.64 10.71
C GLN A 356 5.93 -19.58 11.21
N ARG A 357 6.42 -20.47 10.36
CA ARG A 357 7.52 -21.39 10.73
C ARG A 357 8.84 -20.65 10.92
N LEU A 358 9.18 -19.74 10.00
CA LEU A 358 10.45 -19.02 10.03
C LEU A 358 10.59 -18.11 11.25
N MET A 359 9.51 -17.43 11.62
CA MET A 359 9.48 -16.41 12.68
C MET A 359 8.98 -16.95 14.02
N ASN A 360 8.48 -18.18 14.03
CA ASN A 360 7.80 -18.78 15.19
C ASN A 360 6.63 -17.92 15.69
N TRP A 361 5.76 -17.48 14.75
CA TRP A 361 4.63 -16.57 15.00
C TRP A 361 3.29 -17.30 15.12
#